data_f322cf2da7165b03ec2b847229124761
#
_entry.id   f322cf2da7165b03ec2b847229124761
#
_cell.length_a   1.000
_cell.length_b   1.000
_cell.length_c   1.000
_cell.angle_alpha   90.00
_cell.angle_beta   90.00
_cell.angle_gamma   90.00
#
_symmetry.space_group_name_H-M   'P 1'
#
loop_
_entity.id
_entity.type
_entity.pdbx_description
1 polymer ?
#
loop_
_entity_poly.entity_id
_entity_poly.type
_entity_poly.pdbx_seq_one_letter_code
_entity_poly.pdbx_strand_id
1 'polypeptide(L)'
;LAEDTEAIIHADQLGFDEAWVGEHLTTAAEPITSPLIFMANLIARTQQIKFGTGVICLPQYHPAVIAGYAAMFDHLSEGRFIMGVGPGGLPPDFELFGIMDADRNQMMVESIDMILKIWEGEPPYTIKGDFWNTHVEDWHVDKLGLGRMVKPFQKPHPPIALSALSPNSSTIRLAAKRDWDPI
;
A
#
# COMPACT_ATOMS: atom_id res chain seq x y z
N LEU A 1 15.08 13.36 -4.87
CA LEU A 1 14.07 13.56 -3.78
C LEU A 1 13.63 15.02 -3.63
N ALA A 2 14.54 16.00 -3.66
CA ALA A 2 14.15 17.42 -3.54
C ALA A 2 13.36 17.88 -4.77
N GLU A 3 13.83 17.56 -5.96
CA GLU A 3 13.14 17.87 -7.22
C GLU A 3 11.76 17.21 -7.30
N ASP A 4 11.64 15.94 -6.91
CA ASP A 4 10.37 15.20 -6.89
C ASP A 4 9.38 15.86 -5.91
N THR A 5 9.90 16.31 -4.75
CA THR A 5 9.11 17.04 -3.75
C THR A 5 8.54 18.34 -4.34
N GLU A 6 9.39 19.16 -4.96
CA GLU A 6 8.96 20.43 -5.58
C GLU A 6 8.02 20.18 -6.78
N ALA A 7 8.25 19.13 -7.56
CA ALA A 7 7.37 18.78 -8.68
C ALA A 7 5.94 18.46 -8.23
N ILE A 8 5.77 17.68 -7.14
CA ILE A 8 4.43 17.34 -6.62
C ILE A 8 3.75 18.57 -6.01
N ILE A 9 4.49 19.43 -5.29
CA ILE A 9 3.95 20.68 -4.76
C ILE A 9 3.48 21.59 -5.90
N HIS A 10 4.27 21.68 -6.97
CA HIS A 10 3.91 22.48 -8.12
C HIS A 10 2.70 21.90 -8.87
N ALA A 11 2.61 20.57 -8.97
CA ALA A 11 1.44 19.88 -9.53
C ALA A 11 0.17 20.20 -8.74
N ASP A 12 0.22 20.17 -7.40
CA ASP A 12 -0.88 20.57 -6.54
C ASP A 12 -1.34 22.03 -6.81
N GLN A 13 -0.38 22.95 -6.92
CA GLN A 13 -0.66 24.37 -7.23
C GLN A 13 -1.28 24.59 -8.62
N LEU A 14 -0.94 23.73 -9.59
CA LEU A 14 -1.49 23.74 -10.94
C LEU A 14 -2.85 23.04 -11.04
N GLY A 15 -3.32 22.40 -9.95
CA GLY A 15 -4.63 21.74 -9.90
C GLY A 15 -4.65 20.33 -10.48
N PHE A 16 -3.50 19.62 -10.51
CA PHE A 16 -3.50 18.19 -10.82
C PHE A 16 -4.25 17.41 -9.74
N ASP A 17 -5.02 16.40 -10.14
CA ASP A 17 -5.87 15.63 -9.24
C ASP A 17 -5.07 14.64 -8.39
N GLU A 18 -4.03 14.01 -8.96
CA GLU A 18 -3.32 12.89 -8.35
C GLU A 18 -1.82 12.95 -8.63
N ALA A 19 -1.02 12.48 -7.65
CA ALA A 19 0.40 12.21 -7.81
C ALA A 19 0.68 10.75 -7.41
N TRP A 20 1.30 9.99 -8.31
CA TRP A 20 1.62 8.58 -8.11
C TRP A 20 3.12 8.41 -7.90
N VAL A 21 3.47 7.72 -6.80
CA VAL A 21 4.86 7.56 -6.36
C VAL A 21 5.23 6.08 -6.28
N GLY A 22 6.28 5.70 -7.02
CA GLY A 22 6.81 4.33 -7.06
C GLY A 22 7.65 3.96 -5.83
N GLU A 23 8.07 2.69 -5.79
CA GLU A 23 8.87 2.10 -4.72
C GLU A 23 9.97 1.22 -5.32
N HIS A 24 11.24 1.55 -5.03
CA HIS A 24 12.38 0.69 -5.33
C HIS A 24 13.44 0.78 -4.24
N LEU A 25 13.97 -0.38 -3.83
CA LEU A 25 14.98 -0.45 -2.76
C LEU A 25 16.41 -0.54 -3.30
N THR A 26 16.58 -1.09 -4.50
CA THR A 26 17.89 -1.47 -5.03
C THR A 26 18.30 -0.70 -6.28
N THR A 27 17.68 0.46 -6.55
CA THR A 27 18.11 1.33 -7.67
C THR A 27 18.39 2.74 -7.21
N ALA A 28 19.55 3.27 -7.59
CA ALA A 28 19.90 4.67 -7.34
C ALA A 28 19.21 5.64 -8.32
N ALA A 29 18.66 5.14 -9.43
CA ALA A 29 17.95 5.96 -10.42
C ALA A 29 16.57 6.40 -9.92
N GLU A 30 15.95 5.60 -9.06
CA GLU A 30 14.63 5.86 -8.45
C GLU A 30 14.77 5.77 -6.92
N PRO A 31 15.22 6.85 -6.25
CA PRO A 31 15.69 6.78 -4.87
C PRO A 31 14.56 6.79 -3.82
N ILE A 32 13.30 6.66 -4.22
CA ILE A 32 12.16 6.60 -3.29
C ILE A 32 11.96 5.14 -2.85
N THR A 33 12.46 4.83 -1.66
CA THR A 33 12.40 3.47 -1.09
C THR A 33 11.11 3.20 -0.31
N SER A 34 10.29 4.22 -0.06
CA SER A 34 8.98 4.09 0.55
C SER A 34 8.09 5.26 0.11
N PRO A 35 7.09 5.01 -0.75
CA PRO A 35 6.17 6.05 -1.19
C PRO A 35 5.41 6.67 -0.03
N LEU A 36 4.98 5.89 0.96
CA LEU A 36 4.25 6.41 2.12
C LEU A 36 5.07 7.39 2.95
N ILE A 37 6.37 7.10 3.19
CA ILE A 37 7.25 8.01 3.93
C ILE A 37 7.50 9.28 3.11
N PHE A 38 7.79 9.14 1.82
CA PHE A 38 8.04 10.28 0.94
C PHE A 38 6.82 11.19 0.87
N MET A 39 5.63 10.63 0.59
CA MET A 39 4.39 11.39 0.47
C MET A 39 3.94 12.01 1.82
N ALA A 40 4.25 11.39 2.96
CA ALA A 40 3.96 11.98 4.27
C ALA A 40 4.65 13.34 4.47
N ASN A 41 5.84 13.54 3.89
CA ASN A 41 6.52 14.84 3.88
C ASN A 41 5.78 15.92 3.07
N LEU A 42 4.86 15.52 2.18
CA LEU A 42 4.14 16.41 1.27
C LEU A 42 2.75 16.83 1.80
N ILE A 43 2.18 16.10 2.75
CA ILE A 43 0.81 16.29 3.23
C ILE A 43 0.57 17.74 3.68
N ALA A 44 1.48 18.29 4.50
CA ALA A 44 1.37 19.66 5.01
C ALA A 44 1.77 20.74 3.99
N ARG A 45 2.32 20.34 2.84
CA ARG A 45 2.82 21.24 1.79
C ARG A 45 1.91 21.32 0.57
N THR A 46 0.83 20.55 0.57
CA THR A 46 -0.15 20.44 -0.53
C THR A 46 -1.57 20.61 0.01
N GLN A 47 -2.50 21.00 -0.84
CA GLN A 47 -3.87 21.34 -0.45
C GLN A 47 -4.90 20.30 -0.90
N GLN A 48 -4.85 19.85 -2.16
CA GLN A 48 -5.94 19.07 -2.76
C GLN A 48 -5.48 17.79 -3.48
N ILE A 49 -4.22 17.72 -3.92
CA ILE A 49 -3.72 16.57 -4.68
C ILE A 49 -3.86 15.29 -3.87
N LYS A 50 -4.36 14.23 -4.49
CA LYS A 50 -4.40 12.89 -3.91
C LYS A 50 -3.06 12.21 -4.10
N PHE A 51 -2.72 11.35 -3.16
CA PHE A 51 -1.47 10.59 -3.12
C PHE A 51 -1.73 9.13 -3.47
N GLY A 52 -1.25 8.70 -4.64
CA GLY A 52 -1.26 7.31 -5.07
C GLY A 52 0.09 6.63 -4.88
N THR A 53 0.09 5.42 -4.33
CA THR A 53 1.29 4.57 -4.40
C THR A 53 1.34 3.86 -5.75
N GLY A 54 2.40 3.99 -6.48
CA GLY A 54 2.51 3.45 -7.84
C GLY A 54 3.73 2.52 -8.05
N VAL A 55 3.89 1.48 -7.22
CA VAL A 55 2.99 0.80 -6.27
C VAL A 55 3.70 0.50 -4.94
N ILE A 56 2.97 0.04 -3.91
CA ILE A 56 3.56 -0.72 -2.81
C ILE A 56 3.77 -2.16 -3.29
N CYS A 57 5.00 -2.64 -3.23
CA CYS A 57 5.36 -4.01 -3.61
C CYS A 57 5.00 -4.99 -2.47
N LEU A 58 3.75 -5.42 -2.38
CA LEU A 58 3.22 -6.19 -1.25
C LEU A 58 4.01 -7.45 -0.86
N PRO A 59 4.62 -8.23 -1.81
CA PRO A 59 5.42 -9.39 -1.45
C PRO A 59 6.67 -9.08 -0.59
N GLN A 60 7.06 -7.82 -0.48
CA GLN A 60 8.23 -7.38 0.30
C GLN A 60 7.89 -7.09 1.77
N TYR A 61 6.60 -7.13 2.15
CA TYR A 61 6.12 -6.71 3.46
C TYR A 61 5.20 -7.73 4.11
N HIS A 62 5.20 -7.76 5.44
CA HIS A 62 4.13 -8.43 6.15
C HIS A 62 2.83 -7.62 6.05
N PRO A 63 1.68 -8.24 5.67
CA PRO A 63 0.41 -7.53 5.42
C PRO A 63 -0.06 -6.65 6.58
N ALA A 64 0.13 -7.08 7.83
CA ALA A 64 -0.26 -6.29 9.00
C ALA A 64 0.53 -4.96 9.12
N VAL A 65 1.79 -4.93 8.66
CA VAL A 65 2.60 -3.72 8.64
C VAL A 65 2.01 -2.72 7.64
N ILE A 66 1.71 -3.18 6.43
CA ILE A 66 1.10 -2.32 5.40
C ILE A 66 -0.31 -1.88 5.80
N ALA A 67 -1.11 -2.75 6.41
CA ALA A 67 -2.42 -2.37 6.93
C ALA A 67 -2.33 -1.20 7.93
N GLY A 68 -1.34 -1.24 8.84
CA GLY A 68 -1.11 -0.17 9.80
C GLY A 68 -0.59 1.11 9.16
N TYR A 69 0.39 1.02 8.27
CA TYR A 69 1.01 2.18 7.63
C TYR A 69 0.04 2.89 6.68
N ALA A 70 -0.68 2.14 5.87
CA ALA A 70 -1.67 2.69 4.93
C ALA A 70 -2.84 3.36 5.68
N ALA A 71 -3.35 2.74 6.75
CA ALA A 71 -4.38 3.35 7.57
C ALA A 71 -3.88 4.64 8.23
N MET A 72 -2.66 4.66 8.76
CA MET A 72 -2.07 5.86 9.35
C MET A 72 -1.91 6.97 8.30
N PHE A 73 -1.38 6.64 7.12
CA PHE A 73 -1.23 7.61 6.03
C PHE A 73 -2.59 8.19 5.59
N ASP A 74 -3.62 7.35 5.50
CA ASP A 74 -4.97 7.76 5.14
C ASP A 74 -5.57 8.76 6.15
N HIS A 75 -5.32 8.55 7.45
CA HIS A 75 -5.68 9.54 8.49
C HIS A 75 -4.89 10.85 8.36
N LEU A 76 -3.57 10.77 8.17
CA LEU A 76 -2.72 11.96 8.07
C LEU A 76 -3.07 12.81 6.85
N SER A 77 -3.42 12.17 5.73
CA SER A 77 -3.80 12.84 4.49
C SER A 77 -5.28 13.24 4.44
N GLU A 78 -6.06 12.93 5.49
CA GLU A 78 -7.49 13.21 5.57
C GLU A 78 -8.28 12.65 4.37
N GLY A 79 -7.91 11.40 3.96
CA GLY A 79 -8.57 10.71 2.85
C GLY A 79 -8.05 11.07 1.45
N ARG A 80 -6.95 11.80 1.34
CA ARG A 80 -6.27 12.05 0.05
C ARG A 80 -5.35 10.90 -0.35
N PHE A 81 -5.68 9.67 0.00
CA PHE A 81 -4.88 8.47 -0.27
C PHE A 81 -5.56 7.52 -1.23
N ILE A 82 -4.78 6.99 -2.19
CA ILE A 82 -5.14 5.89 -3.08
C ILE A 82 -4.08 4.80 -2.92
N MET A 83 -4.50 3.60 -2.53
CA MET A 83 -3.58 2.49 -2.28
C MET A 83 -3.30 1.70 -3.56
N GLY A 84 -2.29 2.10 -4.30
CA GLY A 84 -1.80 1.33 -5.44
C GLY A 84 -0.85 0.23 -4.99
N VAL A 85 -1.10 -1.01 -5.42
CA VAL A 85 -0.34 -2.19 -5.01
C VAL A 85 0.03 -3.08 -6.19
N GLY A 86 1.12 -3.83 -6.04
CA GLY A 86 1.62 -4.70 -7.08
C GLY A 86 2.50 -5.84 -6.55
N PRO A 87 2.84 -6.81 -7.43
CA PRO A 87 3.74 -7.90 -7.10
C PRO A 87 5.22 -7.50 -7.13
N GLY A 88 5.53 -6.26 -7.52
CA GLY A 88 6.87 -5.78 -7.79
C GLY A 88 7.34 -6.12 -9.22
N GLY A 89 8.37 -5.42 -9.68
CA GLY A 89 8.92 -5.55 -11.04
C GLY A 89 10.45 -5.63 -11.12
N LEU A 90 11.17 -5.30 -10.05
CA LEU A 90 12.63 -5.17 -10.09
C LEU A 90 13.33 -6.42 -9.53
N PRO A 91 14.07 -7.20 -10.35
CA PRO A 91 14.71 -8.43 -9.92
C PRO A 91 15.66 -8.29 -8.73
N PRO A 92 16.53 -7.26 -8.60
CA PRO A 92 17.37 -7.08 -7.42
C PRO A 92 16.60 -6.92 -6.11
N ASP A 93 15.40 -6.31 -6.14
CA ASP A 93 14.54 -6.23 -4.95
C ASP A 93 14.05 -7.64 -4.57
N PHE A 94 13.74 -8.51 -5.53
CA PHE A 94 13.33 -9.89 -5.25
C PHE A 94 14.46 -10.72 -4.65
N GLU A 95 15.69 -10.53 -5.14
CA GLU A 95 16.89 -11.18 -4.60
C GLU A 95 17.14 -10.72 -3.15
N LEU A 96 17.03 -9.41 -2.89
CA LEU A 96 17.20 -8.81 -1.56
C LEU A 96 16.29 -9.47 -0.51
N PHE A 97 15.04 -9.79 -0.88
CA PHE A 97 14.06 -10.42 0.01
C PHE A 97 14.00 -11.95 -0.10
N GLY A 98 14.82 -12.58 -0.96
CA GLY A 98 14.80 -14.03 -1.15
C GLY A 98 13.52 -14.57 -1.77
N ILE A 99 12.80 -13.74 -2.55
CA ILE A 99 11.51 -14.09 -3.17
C ILE A 99 11.60 -14.23 -4.70
N MET A 100 12.81 -14.46 -5.23
CA MET A 100 13.04 -14.57 -6.68
C MET A 100 12.17 -15.65 -7.32
N ASP A 101 12.08 -16.82 -6.68
CA ASP A 101 11.35 -17.99 -7.17
C ASP A 101 9.92 -18.11 -6.60
N ALA A 102 9.48 -17.14 -5.79
CA ALA A 102 8.16 -17.16 -5.20
C ALA A 102 7.06 -16.75 -6.20
N ASP A 103 5.84 -17.26 -6.01
CA ASP A 103 4.67 -16.75 -6.73
C ASP A 103 4.22 -15.39 -6.14
N ARG A 104 4.90 -14.33 -6.58
CA ARG A 104 4.65 -12.96 -6.12
C ARG A 104 3.25 -12.45 -6.41
N ASN A 105 2.59 -12.99 -7.46
CA ASN A 105 1.19 -12.65 -7.72
C ASN A 105 0.27 -13.23 -6.64
N GLN A 106 0.47 -14.49 -6.26
CA GLN A 106 -0.30 -15.10 -5.16
C GLN A 106 0.02 -14.43 -3.83
N MET A 107 1.29 -14.13 -3.54
CA MET A 107 1.68 -13.36 -2.36
C MET A 107 0.96 -12.02 -2.30
N MET A 108 0.93 -11.25 -3.40
CA MET A 108 0.20 -9.99 -3.47
C MET A 108 -1.29 -10.16 -3.17
N VAL A 109 -1.95 -11.13 -3.79
CA VAL A 109 -3.39 -11.39 -3.58
C VAL A 109 -3.68 -11.76 -2.12
N GLU A 110 -2.89 -12.66 -1.53
CA GLU A 110 -3.03 -13.02 -0.12
C GLU A 110 -2.81 -11.82 0.79
N SER A 111 -1.80 -10.99 0.51
CA SER A 111 -1.51 -9.78 1.27
C SER A 111 -2.68 -8.80 1.25
N ILE A 112 -3.26 -8.53 0.07
CA ILE A 112 -4.43 -7.65 -0.05
C ILE A 112 -5.60 -8.22 0.77
N ASP A 113 -5.89 -9.52 0.64
CA ASP A 113 -7.00 -10.15 1.35
C ASP A 113 -6.81 -10.10 2.87
N MET A 114 -5.58 -10.25 3.36
CA MET A 114 -5.28 -10.08 4.78
C MET A 114 -5.43 -8.63 5.25
N ILE A 115 -4.96 -7.66 4.47
CA ILE A 115 -5.10 -6.23 4.77
C ILE A 115 -6.58 -5.87 4.90
N LEU A 116 -7.40 -6.28 3.94
CA LEU A 116 -8.84 -6.01 3.97
C LEU A 116 -9.52 -6.67 5.18
N LYS A 117 -9.19 -7.93 5.49
CA LYS A 117 -9.70 -8.61 6.70
C LYS A 117 -9.29 -7.91 8.00
N ILE A 118 -8.06 -7.38 8.08
CA ILE A 118 -7.60 -6.59 9.22
C ILE A 118 -8.41 -5.30 9.34
N TRP A 119 -8.69 -4.62 8.24
CA TRP A 119 -9.46 -3.38 8.26
C TRP A 119 -10.95 -3.59 8.53
N GLU A 120 -11.52 -4.69 8.07
CA GLU A 120 -12.93 -5.05 8.31
C GLU A 120 -13.12 -5.62 9.73
N GLY A 121 -12.23 -6.52 10.15
CA GLY A 121 -12.34 -7.29 11.38
C GLY A 121 -12.01 -6.50 12.66
N GLU A 122 -12.36 -7.10 13.80
CA GLU A 122 -11.98 -6.65 15.14
C GLU A 122 -11.18 -7.77 15.83
N PRO A 123 -10.36 -7.44 16.85
CA PRO A 123 -9.65 -8.49 17.57
C PRO A 123 -10.63 -9.43 18.32
N PRO A 124 -10.27 -10.70 18.53
CA PRO A 124 -8.98 -11.31 18.19
C PRO A 124 -8.83 -11.53 16.69
N TYR A 125 -7.60 -11.33 16.17
CA TYR A 125 -7.29 -11.64 14.78
C TYR A 125 -6.64 -13.03 14.70
N THR A 126 -7.17 -13.88 13.84
CA THR A 126 -6.57 -15.18 13.48
C THR A 126 -6.76 -15.38 11.99
N ILE A 127 -5.84 -14.82 11.19
CA ILE A 127 -5.87 -14.88 9.73
C ILE A 127 -4.67 -15.73 9.30
N LYS A 128 -4.94 -16.88 8.72
CA LYS A 128 -3.93 -17.80 8.20
C LYS A 128 -3.89 -17.72 6.68
N GLY A 129 -2.71 -17.71 6.13
CA GLY A 129 -2.44 -17.77 4.70
C GLY A 129 -1.32 -18.76 4.39
N ASP A 130 -0.97 -18.87 3.13
CA ASP A 130 0.11 -19.73 2.66
C ASP A 130 1.49 -19.07 2.85
N PHE A 131 1.53 -17.73 2.81
CA PHE A 131 2.76 -16.94 2.91
C PHE A 131 2.88 -16.21 4.25
N TRP A 132 1.76 -15.74 4.82
CA TRP A 132 1.77 -14.97 6.08
C TRP A 132 0.69 -15.46 7.05
N ASN A 133 0.93 -15.14 8.32
CA ASN A 133 -0.08 -15.35 9.36
C ASN A 133 -0.19 -14.08 10.21
N THR A 134 -1.41 -13.66 10.50
CA THR A 134 -1.70 -12.58 11.44
C THR A 134 -2.46 -13.15 12.62
N HIS A 135 -1.87 -13.02 13.82
CA HIS A 135 -2.45 -13.60 15.03
C HIS A 135 -2.29 -12.65 16.22
N VAL A 136 -3.38 -12.24 16.81
CA VAL A 136 -3.44 -11.53 18.09
C VAL A 136 -4.65 -12.06 18.86
N GLU A 137 -4.45 -12.93 19.83
CA GLU A 137 -5.49 -13.56 20.61
C GLU A 137 -5.27 -13.33 22.11
N ASP A 138 -4.12 -13.72 22.64
CA ASP A 138 -3.82 -13.70 24.08
C ASP A 138 -3.58 -12.28 24.63
N TRP A 139 -3.17 -11.36 23.79
CA TRP A 139 -2.77 -9.98 24.16
C TRP A 139 -3.79 -8.93 23.67
N HIS A 140 -5.05 -9.29 23.71
CA HIS A 140 -6.14 -8.38 23.41
C HIS A 140 -6.78 -7.88 24.70
N VAL A 141 -6.75 -6.55 24.94
CA VAL A 141 -7.35 -5.91 26.12
C VAL A 141 -8.18 -4.72 25.69
N ASP A 142 -9.47 -4.93 25.52
CA ASP A 142 -10.43 -3.92 25.01
C ASP A 142 -10.36 -2.57 25.73
N LYS A 143 -10.33 -2.58 27.06
CA LYS A 143 -10.31 -1.36 27.87
C LYS A 143 -9.08 -0.47 27.61
N LEU A 144 -8.01 -1.04 27.11
CA LEU A 144 -6.76 -0.35 26.80
C LEU A 144 -6.57 -0.15 25.29
N GLY A 145 -7.44 -0.69 24.45
CA GLY A 145 -7.26 -0.71 22.99
C GLY A 145 -6.10 -1.57 22.52
N LEU A 146 -5.54 -2.43 23.38
CA LEU A 146 -4.43 -3.31 23.02
C LEU A 146 -4.90 -4.44 22.11
N GLY A 147 -4.07 -4.81 21.13
CA GLY A 147 -4.37 -5.84 20.14
C GLY A 147 -5.25 -5.36 18.99
N ARG A 148 -5.69 -4.12 19.01
CA ARG A 148 -6.56 -3.53 17.98
C ARG A 148 -5.76 -2.80 16.92
N MET A 149 -5.96 -3.15 15.66
CA MET A 149 -5.38 -2.46 14.51
C MET A 149 -6.16 -1.18 14.17
N VAL A 150 -5.43 -0.12 13.79
CA VAL A 150 -6.04 1.14 13.31
C VAL A 150 -6.78 0.87 12.00
N LYS A 151 -8.00 1.38 11.89
CA LYS A 151 -8.81 1.32 10.67
C LYS A 151 -8.52 2.54 9.79
N PRO A 152 -8.68 2.45 8.46
CA PRO A 152 -8.54 3.61 7.58
C PRO A 152 -9.52 4.74 7.90
N PHE A 153 -9.15 5.95 7.53
CA PHE A 153 -10.00 7.13 7.56
C PHE A 153 -11.17 7.00 6.58
N GLN A 154 -10.87 6.63 5.34
CA GLN A 154 -11.85 6.39 4.28
C GLN A 154 -12.63 5.09 4.54
N LYS A 155 -13.89 5.05 4.16
CA LYS A 155 -14.78 3.89 4.39
C LYS A 155 -15.31 3.33 3.07
N PRO A 156 -15.28 2.00 2.89
CA PRO A 156 -14.80 0.97 3.84
C PRO A 156 -13.27 0.94 3.98
N HIS A 157 -12.54 1.45 3.00
CA HIS A 157 -11.08 1.58 2.93
C HIS A 157 -10.70 2.60 1.84
N PRO A 158 -9.44 3.05 1.73
CA PRO A 158 -8.98 3.85 0.59
C PRO A 158 -9.26 3.15 -0.73
N PRO A 159 -9.49 3.88 -1.83
CA PRO A 159 -9.52 3.28 -3.16
C PRO A 159 -8.27 2.43 -3.38
N ILE A 160 -8.44 1.25 -4.01
CA ILE A 160 -7.33 0.33 -4.31
C ILE A 160 -7.09 0.33 -5.81
N ALA A 161 -5.82 0.45 -6.19
CA ALA A 161 -5.39 0.34 -7.58
C ALA A 161 -4.36 -0.81 -7.73
N LEU A 162 -4.37 -1.49 -8.87
CA LEU A 162 -3.47 -2.60 -9.17
C LEU A 162 -2.56 -2.30 -10.35
N SER A 163 -1.27 -2.60 -10.21
CA SER A 163 -0.33 -2.46 -11.33
C SER A 163 -0.69 -3.37 -12.50
N ALA A 164 -0.69 -2.81 -13.70
CA ALA A 164 -1.12 -3.47 -14.92
C ALA A 164 -0.07 -3.30 -16.04
N LEU A 165 0.90 -4.19 -16.10
CA LEU A 165 2.01 -4.11 -17.06
C LEU A 165 1.64 -4.59 -18.48
N SER A 166 0.51 -5.26 -18.66
CA SER A 166 0.05 -5.72 -19.97
C SER A 166 -1.47 -5.90 -20.03
N PRO A 167 -2.09 -5.76 -21.22
CA PRO A 167 -3.56 -5.84 -21.39
C PRO A 167 -4.20 -7.15 -20.93
N ASN A 168 -3.42 -8.22 -20.84
CA ASN A 168 -3.90 -9.56 -20.45
C ASN A 168 -3.32 -10.05 -19.12
N SER A 169 -2.79 -9.15 -18.28
CA SER A 169 -2.21 -9.53 -16.99
C SER A 169 -3.25 -10.11 -16.02
N SER A 170 -2.79 -10.95 -15.09
CA SER A 170 -3.63 -11.46 -14.02
C SER A 170 -4.13 -10.33 -13.10
N THR A 171 -3.33 -9.28 -12.96
CA THR A 171 -3.67 -8.09 -12.15
C THR A 171 -4.82 -7.31 -12.76
N ILE A 172 -4.88 -7.09 -14.08
CA ILE A 172 -6.04 -6.46 -14.75
C ILE A 172 -7.32 -7.29 -14.52
N ARG A 173 -7.24 -8.61 -14.67
CA ARG A 173 -8.41 -9.47 -14.41
C ARG A 173 -8.86 -9.41 -12.95
N LEU A 174 -7.91 -9.31 -12.02
CA LEU A 174 -8.21 -9.16 -10.61
C LEU A 174 -8.84 -7.78 -10.32
N ALA A 175 -8.31 -6.70 -10.90
CA ALA A 175 -8.86 -5.35 -10.78
C ALA A 175 -10.32 -5.33 -11.26
N ALA A 176 -10.58 -5.84 -12.47
CA ALA A 176 -11.93 -5.92 -13.01
C ALA A 176 -12.89 -6.78 -12.16
N LYS A 177 -12.39 -7.89 -11.58
CA LYS A 177 -13.21 -8.75 -10.70
C LYS A 177 -13.58 -8.07 -9.39
N ARG A 178 -12.74 -7.17 -8.89
CA ARG A 178 -12.86 -6.49 -7.60
C ARG A 178 -13.40 -5.07 -7.71
N ASP A 179 -13.67 -4.60 -8.92
CA ASP A 179 -14.07 -3.21 -9.22
C ASP A 179 -13.02 -2.20 -8.71
N TRP A 180 -11.74 -2.50 -8.98
CA TRP A 180 -10.59 -1.67 -8.64
C TRP A 180 -9.95 -1.10 -9.90
N ASP A 181 -9.25 0.04 -9.76
CA ASP A 181 -8.61 0.71 -10.89
C ASP A 181 -7.28 0.02 -11.28
N PRO A 182 -7.06 -0.22 -12.59
CA PRO A 182 -5.73 -0.60 -13.09
C PRO A 182 -4.87 0.65 -13.29
N ILE A 183 -3.58 0.57 -12.91
CA ILE A 183 -2.57 1.62 -13.08
C ILE A 183 -1.31 1.09 -13.75
#